data_399b6277587824b567820fb3d0399802
#
_entry.id   399b6277587824b567820fb3d0399802
#
_cell.length_a   1.000
_cell.length_b   1.000
_cell.length_c   1.000
_cell.angle_alpha   90.00
_cell.angle_beta   90.00
_cell.angle_gamma   90.00
#
_symmetry.space_group_name_H-M   'P 1'
#
loop_
_entity.id
_entity.type
_entity.pdbx_description
1 polymer ?
#
loop_
_entity_poly.entity_id
_entity_poly.type
_entity_poly.pdbx_seq_one_letter_code
_entity_poly.pdbx_strand_id
1 'polypeptide(L)'
;LFSTSLLILAGMLLLLGSCKEDELPVSGEGNVANNELPVRLAETDYNPDNTYYLLNDNESQDVYFDSGQRSFYVSRPLQFGMDDEHCFQLRFYSPRALKNVTFWARIDGYEEEFKFMSLEKIMPFQQLRVHIPFATKDLTAYTRSGKKIRIMANPYLTEENLTFTVECDDPYWARLQSIRCKWYIAFGRYSDTQDSWKYKMKASHTREAVAIALNMAYMFSSERFKTALYEFGPLHSNNDKTEIDKTALLANVLNHRGLTFGYTTGVMGLGGGTTFGMHEVCYLEHYADDKSITETIFHEFAHCVGYGHAGNMTYEQTGPGWITLCNNVYVALSLDKELPVY
;
A
#
# COMPACT_ATOMS: atom_id res chain seq x y z
N LEU A 1 27.00 34.00 30.14
CA LEU A 1 27.11 33.95 28.68
C LEU A 1 26.06 33.01 28.13
N PHE A 2 24.97 33.57 27.60
CA PHE A 2 23.82 32.88 27.05
C PHE A 2 24.15 32.31 25.68
N SER A 3 23.80 31.06 25.41
CA SER A 3 23.74 30.49 24.06
C SER A 3 22.33 29.96 23.82
N THR A 4 21.61 30.65 22.96
CA THR A 4 20.30 30.36 22.47
C THR A 4 20.37 29.28 21.41
N SER A 5 19.77 28.11 21.68
CA SER A 5 19.55 27.04 20.68
C SER A 5 18.38 27.41 19.80
N LEU A 6 18.65 27.63 18.53
CA LEU A 6 17.67 27.88 17.48
C LEU A 6 17.16 26.54 16.96
N LEU A 7 15.90 26.19 17.26
CA LEU A 7 15.19 25.09 16.63
C LEU A 7 14.88 25.46 15.17
N ILE A 8 15.55 24.81 14.24
CA ILE A 8 15.20 24.89 12.82
C ILE A 8 14.16 23.83 12.55
N LEU A 9 12.92 24.27 12.41
CA LEU A 9 11.81 23.47 11.87
C LEU A 9 12.01 23.41 10.35
N ALA A 10 12.59 22.34 9.84
CA ALA A 10 12.69 22.11 8.40
C ALA A 10 11.32 21.69 7.89
N GLY A 11 10.55 22.64 7.40
CA GLY A 11 9.39 22.39 6.57
C GLY A 11 9.87 21.78 5.24
N MET A 12 9.54 20.52 5.02
CA MET A 12 9.81 19.83 3.77
C MET A 12 8.76 20.29 2.75
N LEU A 13 9.09 21.37 2.04
CA LEU A 13 8.34 21.82 0.86
C LEU A 13 8.62 20.78 -0.24
N LEU A 14 7.66 19.89 -0.50
CA LEU A 14 7.64 19.05 -1.68
C LEU A 14 7.40 19.98 -2.90
N LEU A 15 8.48 20.32 -3.58
CA LEU A 15 8.40 20.87 -4.93
C LEU A 15 7.87 19.77 -5.85
N LEU A 16 6.58 19.78 -6.12
CA LEU A 16 5.96 19.02 -7.19
C LEU A 16 6.46 19.61 -8.52
N GLY A 17 7.54 19.02 -9.02
CA GLY A 17 7.96 19.25 -10.41
C GLY A 17 6.87 18.69 -11.30
N SER A 18 6.21 19.57 -12.06
CA SER A 18 5.24 19.22 -13.09
C SER A 18 5.92 18.42 -14.20
N CYS A 19 6.03 17.11 -14.04
CA CYS A 19 6.06 16.20 -15.19
C CYS A 19 4.62 16.06 -15.67
N LYS A 20 4.36 16.29 -16.94
CA LYS A 20 3.07 15.98 -17.55
C LYS A 20 2.81 14.49 -17.33
N GLU A 21 1.97 14.17 -16.34
CA GLU A 21 1.32 12.87 -16.26
C GLU A 21 0.53 12.68 -17.57
N ASP A 22 0.47 11.46 -18.08
CA ASP A 22 -0.60 11.09 -19.01
C ASP A 22 -1.90 11.15 -18.19
N GLU A 23 -2.45 12.37 -18.07
CA GLU A 23 -3.67 12.64 -17.34
C GLU A 23 -4.79 11.87 -18.02
N LEU A 24 -5.50 11.06 -17.24
CA LEU A 24 -6.77 10.50 -17.72
C LEU A 24 -7.63 11.68 -18.17
N PRO A 25 -8.16 11.64 -19.40
CA PRO A 25 -9.07 12.68 -19.86
C PRO A 25 -10.20 12.83 -18.85
N VAL A 26 -10.61 14.08 -18.59
CA VAL A 26 -11.72 14.36 -17.68
C VAL A 26 -12.99 13.79 -18.31
N SER A 27 -13.46 12.66 -17.81
CA SER A 27 -14.76 12.14 -18.23
C SER A 27 -15.86 13.07 -17.74
N GLY A 28 -16.82 13.27 -18.62
CA GLY A 28 -17.98 14.09 -18.35
C GLY A 28 -18.65 13.80 -17.00
N GLU A 29 -19.46 14.74 -16.56
CA GLU A 29 -20.20 14.74 -15.28
C GLU A 29 -20.68 13.34 -14.92
N GLY A 30 -20.15 12.78 -13.84
CA GLY A 30 -20.61 11.51 -13.31
C GLY A 30 -22.15 11.57 -13.20
N ASN A 31 -22.80 10.53 -13.69
CA ASN A 31 -24.25 10.48 -13.85
C ASN A 31 -24.97 10.70 -12.50
N VAL A 32 -25.13 11.97 -12.12
CA VAL A 32 -25.95 12.35 -10.96
C VAL A 32 -27.36 12.47 -11.45
N ALA A 33 -28.07 11.36 -11.43
CA ALA A 33 -29.50 11.36 -11.75
C ALA A 33 -30.23 12.31 -10.79
N ASN A 34 -30.98 13.24 -11.33
CA ASN A 34 -31.87 14.14 -10.59
C ASN A 34 -31.20 15.11 -9.57
N ASN A 35 -29.95 15.56 -9.79
CA ASN A 35 -29.23 16.45 -8.87
C ASN A 35 -29.16 15.92 -7.41
N GLU A 36 -29.03 14.61 -7.24
CA GLU A 36 -28.97 13.96 -5.95
C GLU A 36 -27.75 13.04 -5.82
N LEU A 37 -27.00 13.18 -4.72
CA LEU A 37 -25.91 12.28 -4.35
C LEU A 37 -26.48 11.01 -3.69
N PRO A 38 -25.78 9.88 -3.70
CA PRO A 38 -24.41 9.72 -4.18
C PRO A 38 -24.29 9.54 -5.70
N VAL A 39 -23.12 9.87 -6.23
CA VAL A 39 -22.68 9.35 -7.54
C VAL A 39 -22.63 7.84 -7.43
N ARG A 40 -23.28 7.12 -8.35
CA ARG A 40 -23.30 5.65 -8.36
C ARG A 40 -22.57 5.15 -9.58
N LEU A 41 -21.60 4.26 -9.38
CA LEU A 41 -20.87 3.61 -10.44
C LEU A 41 -20.92 2.10 -10.25
N ALA A 42 -21.48 1.41 -11.26
CA ALA A 42 -21.36 -0.01 -11.42
C ALA A 42 -20.05 -0.35 -12.16
N GLU A 43 -19.66 -1.62 -12.18
CA GLU A 43 -18.47 -2.06 -12.93
C GLU A 43 -18.60 -1.72 -14.43
N THR A 44 -19.80 -1.76 -14.97
CA THR A 44 -20.11 -1.42 -16.38
C THR A 44 -19.92 0.06 -16.73
N ASP A 45 -19.82 0.93 -15.73
CA ASP A 45 -19.62 2.38 -15.95
C ASP A 45 -18.13 2.74 -16.09
N TYR A 46 -17.23 1.78 -15.83
CA TYR A 46 -15.79 1.99 -16.00
C TYR A 46 -15.40 1.99 -17.46
N ASN A 47 -14.65 2.99 -17.85
CA ASN A 47 -14.22 3.19 -19.24
C ASN A 47 -12.85 3.92 -19.25
N PRO A 48 -12.17 4.03 -20.40
CA PRO A 48 -10.87 4.69 -20.50
C PRO A 48 -10.83 6.17 -20.10
N ASP A 49 -11.99 6.84 -20.08
CA ASP A 49 -12.07 8.25 -19.71
C ASP A 49 -12.06 8.46 -18.19
N ASN A 50 -12.43 7.45 -17.41
CA ASN A 50 -12.49 7.54 -15.96
C ASN A 50 -11.65 6.50 -15.23
N THR A 51 -11.15 5.46 -15.91
CA THR A 51 -10.49 4.32 -15.30
C THR A 51 -9.18 3.98 -15.99
N TYR A 52 -8.15 3.79 -15.20
CA TYR A 52 -6.85 3.27 -15.59
C TYR A 52 -6.47 2.11 -14.66
N TYR A 53 -5.64 1.19 -15.13
CA TYR A 53 -5.13 0.09 -14.31
C TYR A 53 -3.64 0.29 -14.07
N LEU A 54 -3.26 0.52 -12.82
CA LEU A 54 -1.89 0.69 -12.36
C LEU A 54 -1.07 -0.57 -12.61
N LEU A 55 0.23 -0.41 -12.83
CA LEU A 55 1.17 -1.52 -12.96
C LEU A 55 0.74 -2.53 -14.04
N ASN A 56 0.08 -2.06 -15.09
CA ASN A 56 -0.34 -2.91 -16.21
C ASN A 56 0.83 -3.16 -17.17
N ASP A 57 0.68 -4.15 -18.06
CA ASP A 57 1.76 -4.61 -18.93
C ASP A 57 2.18 -3.58 -20.00
N ASN A 58 1.35 -2.55 -20.24
CA ASN A 58 1.63 -1.45 -21.16
C ASN A 58 2.25 -0.24 -20.44
N GLU A 59 2.29 -0.24 -19.12
CA GLU A 59 2.89 0.85 -18.35
C GLU A 59 4.42 0.83 -18.47
N SER A 60 5.01 1.97 -18.78
CA SER A 60 6.45 2.06 -18.97
C SER A 60 7.21 1.88 -17.67
N GLN A 61 8.46 1.41 -17.76
CA GLN A 61 9.33 1.28 -16.60
C GLN A 61 9.63 2.63 -15.93
N ASP A 62 9.64 3.70 -16.70
CA ASP A 62 9.90 5.04 -16.15
C ASP A 62 8.74 5.50 -15.27
N VAL A 63 7.51 5.05 -15.53
CA VAL A 63 6.35 5.32 -14.70
C VAL A 63 6.36 4.49 -13.41
N TYR A 64 6.47 3.17 -13.49
CA TYR A 64 6.38 2.37 -12.25
C TYR A 64 7.66 2.36 -11.41
N PHE A 65 8.80 2.82 -11.93
CA PHE A 65 10.00 3.09 -11.11
C PHE A 65 10.01 4.51 -10.51
N ASP A 66 9.12 5.39 -10.93
CA ASP A 66 8.96 6.69 -10.29
C ASP A 66 8.11 6.56 -9.03
N SER A 67 8.75 6.68 -7.88
CA SER A 67 8.05 6.59 -6.59
C SER A 67 7.05 7.73 -6.34
N GLY A 68 7.11 8.82 -7.08
CA GLY A 68 6.10 9.88 -7.08
C GLY A 68 4.81 9.43 -7.75
N GLN A 69 4.91 8.55 -8.76
CA GLN A 69 3.77 8.07 -9.52
C GLN A 69 3.26 6.71 -9.02
N ARG A 70 4.17 5.81 -8.67
CA ARG A 70 3.84 4.41 -8.31
C ARG A 70 4.49 4.02 -7.00
N SER A 71 3.77 4.32 -5.93
CA SER A 71 4.15 3.91 -4.57
C SER A 71 2.95 3.92 -3.65
N PHE A 72 3.04 3.23 -2.53
CA PHE A 72 1.97 3.22 -1.54
C PHE A 72 2.48 2.84 -0.15
N TYR A 73 1.70 3.17 0.87
CA TYR A 73 1.87 2.62 2.20
C TYR A 73 1.04 1.35 2.35
N VAL A 74 1.62 0.27 2.86
CA VAL A 74 0.90 -1.00 3.07
C VAL A 74 -0.33 -0.85 3.98
N SER A 75 -0.32 0.12 4.90
CA SER A 75 -1.46 0.47 5.75
C SER A 75 -2.51 1.33 5.06
N ARG A 76 -2.26 1.80 3.84
CA ARG A 76 -3.17 2.60 3.02
C ARG A 76 -3.07 2.20 1.54
N PRO A 77 -3.40 0.95 1.20
CA PRO A 77 -3.34 0.48 -0.18
C PRO A 77 -4.43 1.11 -1.07
N LEU A 78 -5.51 1.62 -0.48
CA LEU A 78 -6.49 2.48 -1.14
C LEU A 78 -6.17 3.94 -0.81
N GLN A 79 -5.68 4.65 -1.80
CA GLN A 79 -5.40 6.08 -1.76
C GLN A 79 -6.57 6.81 -2.44
N PHE A 80 -7.04 7.90 -1.87
CA PHE A 80 -8.09 8.72 -2.47
C PHE A 80 -8.00 10.16 -1.97
N GLY A 81 -8.52 11.08 -2.78
CA GLY A 81 -8.51 12.51 -2.49
C GLY A 81 -9.14 13.30 -3.64
N MET A 82 -8.96 14.60 -3.62
CA MET A 82 -9.33 15.51 -4.70
C MET A 82 -8.06 16.01 -5.38
N ASP A 83 -8.10 16.20 -6.70
CA ASP A 83 -7.04 16.86 -7.46
C ASP A 83 -7.35 18.35 -7.71
N ASP A 84 -6.39 19.06 -8.31
CA ASP A 84 -6.50 20.49 -8.61
C ASP A 84 -7.61 20.83 -9.63
N GLU A 85 -8.12 19.84 -10.36
CA GLU A 85 -9.22 20.00 -11.32
C GLU A 85 -10.59 19.66 -10.72
N HIS A 86 -10.70 19.60 -9.40
CA HIS A 86 -11.90 19.21 -8.66
C HIS A 86 -12.44 17.82 -9.06
N CYS A 87 -11.54 16.89 -9.34
CA CYS A 87 -11.90 15.50 -9.52
C CYS A 87 -11.55 14.70 -8.27
N PHE A 88 -12.45 13.82 -7.87
CA PHE A 88 -12.14 12.76 -6.92
C PHE A 88 -11.28 11.74 -7.62
N GLN A 89 -10.14 11.41 -7.03
CA GLN A 89 -9.24 10.38 -7.51
C GLN A 89 -9.15 9.26 -6.49
N LEU A 90 -9.05 8.03 -6.95
CA LEU A 90 -8.59 6.91 -6.14
C LEU A 90 -7.54 6.08 -6.88
N ARG A 91 -6.62 5.49 -6.12
CA ARG A 91 -5.65 4.50 -6.58
C ARG A 91 -5.70 3.31 -5.61
N PHE A 92 -5.86 2.11 -6.13
CA PHE A 92 -5.97 0.92 -5.31
C PHE A 92 -4.84 -0.06 -5.60
N TYR A 93 -3.87 -0.13 -4.71
CA TYR A 93 -2.75 -1.07 -4.78
C TYR A 93 -3.14 -2.40 -4.13
N SER A 94 -3.85 -3.22 -4.88
CA SER A 94 -4.29 -4.54 -4.44
C SER A 94 -4.58 -5.44 -5.63
N PRO A 95 -4.19 -6.73 -5.58
CA PRO A 95 -4.56 -7.70 -6.61
C PRO A 95 -5.99 -8.22 -6.46
N ARG A 96 -6.73 -7.82 -5.41
CA ARG A 96 -8.11 -8.20 -5.18
C ARG A 96 -9.02 -6.98 -5.22
N ALA A 97 -10.21 -7.16 -5.79
CA ALA A 97 -11.24 -6.12 -5.78
C ALA A 97 -11.84 -5.91 -4.39
N LEU A 98 -12.38 -4.71 -4.16
CA LEU A 98 -13.29 -4.41 -3.06
C LEU A 98 -14.72 -4.29 -3.58
N LYS A 99 -15.70 -4.73 -2.81
CA LYS A 99 -17.12 -4.65 -3.16
C LYS A 99 -17.87 -3.71 -2.22
N ASN A 100 -18.93 -3.09 -2.74
CA ASN A 100 -19.84 -2.25 -1.97
C ASN A 100 -19.13 -1.13 -1.19
N VAL A 101 -18.35 -0.31 -1.90
CA VAL A 101 -17.56 0.76 -1.31
C VAL A 101 -18.36 2.06 -1.33
N THR A 102 -18.42 2.74 -0.21
CA THR A 102 -19.04 4.06 -0.07
C THR A 102 -18.00 5.08 0.38
N PHE A 103 -17.93 6.20 -0.34
CA PHE A 103 -17.18 7.36 0.09
C PHE A 103 -18.13 8.41 0.66
N TRP A 104 -17.76 8.91 1.82
CA TRP A 104 -18.43 10.00 2.51
C TRP A 104 -17.55 11.24 2.38
N ALA A 105 -18.18 12.39 2.11
CA ALA A 105 -17.50 13.66 2.02
C ALA A 105 -17.85 14.54 3.22
N ARG A 106 -16.88 15.31 3.69
CA ARG A 106 -17.03 16.36 4.68
C ARG A 106 -16.52 17.66 4.09
N ILE A 107 -17.38 18.68 4.08
CA ILE A 107 -17.02 20.03 3.65
C ILE A 107 -17.10 20.94 4.88
N ASP A 108 -16.15 21.85 5.02
CA ASP A 108 -16.17 22.85 6.08
C ASP A 108 -17.46 23.68 6.04
N GLY A 109 -18.04 23.91 7.20
CA GLY A 109 -19.33 24.59 7.34
C GLY A 109 -20.56 23.67 7.33
N TYR A 110 -20.39 22.36 7.02
CA TYR A 110 -21.44 21.37 7.18
C TYR A 110 -21.21 20.56 8.46
N GLU A 111 -22.27 20.32 9.24
CA GLU A 111 -22.16 19.64 10.55
C GLU A 111 -21.79 18.18 10.44
N GLU A 112 -22.29 17.49 9.41
CA GLU A 112 -22.12 16.04 9.23
C GLU A 112 -21.50 15.70 7.87
N GLU A 113 -20.83 14.54 7.81
CA GLU A 113 -20.48 13.92 6.53
C GLU A 113 -21.73 13.51 5.76
N PHE A 114 -21.64 13.58 4.44
CA PHE A 114 -22.71 13.15 3.55
C PHE A 114 -22.20 12.12 2.55
N LYS A 115 -23.11 11.27 2.08
CA LYS A 115 -22.79 10.23 1.12
C LYS A 115 -22.47 10.84 -0.23
N PHE A 116 -21.20 10.74 -0.62
CA PHE A 116 -20.69 11.33 -1.87
C PHE A 116 -20.77 10.36 -3.03
N MET A 117 -20.21 9.15 -2.87
CA MET A 117 -20.09 8.19 -3.95
C MET A 117 -20.34 6.77 -3.45
N SER A 118 -20.96 5.94 -4.29
CA SER A 118 -21.11 4.49 -4.07
C SER A 118 -20.58 3.74 -5.27
N LEU A 119 -19.61 2.88 -5.03
CA LEU A 119 -19.03 1.99 -6.03
C LEU A 119 -19.48 0.57 -5.76
N GLU A 120 -20.05 -0.10 -6.76
CA GLU A 120 -20.36 -1.52 -6.67
C GLU A 120 -19.09 -2.33 -6.43
N LYS A 121 -17.98 -1.92 -7.09
CA LYS A 121 -16.70 -2.60 -7.01
C LYS A 121 -15.56 -1.64 -7.34
N ILE A 122 -14.48 -1.72 -6.58
CA ILE A 122 -13.17 -1.20 -6.97
C ILE A 122 -12.38 -2.37 -7.53
N MET A 123 -11.90 -2.25 -8.76
CA MET A 123 -11.16 -3.30 -9.44
C MET A 123 -9.73 -3.43 -8.91
N PRO A 124 -9.08 -4.60 -9.09
CA PRO A 124 -7.66 -4.74 -8.78
C PRO A 124 -6.82 -3.71 -9.52
N PHE A 125 -5.90 -3.06 -8.82
CA PHE A 125 -5.00 -2.04 -9.36
C PHE A 125 -5.70 -0.89 -10.08
N GLN A 126 -6.95 -0.59 -9.72
CA GLN A 126 -7.72 0.47 -10.36
C GLN A 126 -7.22 1.86 -9.89
N GLN A 127 -7.06 2.74 -10.86
CA GLN A 127 -7.10 4.19 -10.68
C GLN A 127 -8.42 4.68 -11.28
N LEU A 128 -9.20 5.43 -10.49
CA LEU A 128 -10.47 6.02 -10.93
C LEU A 128 -10.39 7.53 -10.72
N ARG A 129 -10.93 8.28 -11.68
CA ARG A 129 -11.05 9.74 -11.63
C ARG A 129 -12.47 10.15 -11.99
N VAL A 130 -13.14 10.89 -11.13
CA VAL A 130 -14.54 11.30 -11.30
C VAL A 130 -14.70 12.76 -10.90
N HIS A 131 -15.31 13.57 -11.74
CA HIS A 131 -15.56 14.96 -11.41
C HIS A 131 -16.45 15.09 -10.16
N ILE A 132 -16.12 16.00 -9.26
CA ILE A 132 -16.91 16.30 -8.05
C ILE A 132 -18.07 17.20 -8.45
N PRO A 133 -19.32 16.70 -8.51
CA PRO A 133 -20.39 17.45 -9.15
C PRO A 133 -20.82 18.69 -8.35
N PHE A 134 -20.61 18.73 -7.05
CA PHE A 134 -20.89 19.91 -6.23
C PHE A 134 -19.81 21.01 -6.31
N ALA A 135 -18.75 20.81 -7.09
CA ALA A 135 -17.88 21.91 -7.49
C ALA A 135 -18.61 22.92 -8.40
N THR A 136 -19.58 22.47 -9.18
CA THR A 136 -20.23 23.29 -10.23
C THR A 136 -21.74 23.47 -10.06
N LYS A 137 -22.44 22.61 -9.32
CA LYS A 137 -23.90 22.66 -9.18
C LYS A 137 -24.40 22.30 -7.76
N ASP A 138 -25.52 22.87 -7.39
CA ASP A 138 -26.21 22.53 -6.16
C ASP A 138 -26.79 21.12 -6.23
N LEU A 139 -26.62 20.37 -5.15
CA LEU A 139 -27.09 18.99 -5.06
C LEU A 139 -27.83 18.72 -3.75
N THR A 140 -28.57 17.65 -3.74
CA THR A 140 -29.11 17.05 -2.53
C THR A 140 -28.25 15.88 -2.11
N ALA A 141 -28.02 15.74 -0.81
CA ALA A 141 -27.27 14.62 -0.24
C ALA A 141 -27.94 14.08 1.05
N TYR A 142 -27.51 12.91 1.48
CA TYR A 142 -27.93 12.31 2.74
C TYR A 142 -26.73 12.17 3.68
N THR A 143 -26.91 12.65 4.91
CA THR A 143 -25.88 12.52 5.96
C THR A 143 -25.81 11.10 6.50
N ARG A 144 -24.82 10.81 7.38
CA ARG A 144 -24.76 9.52 8.07
C ARG A 144 -25.98 9.24 8.95
N SER A 145 -26.59 10.27 9.52
CA SER A 145 -27.84 10.16 10.28
C SER A 145 -29.09 9.95 9.41
N GLY A 146 -28.94 9.98 8.06
CA GLY A 146 -30.06 9.86 7.11
C GLY A 146 -30.78 11.17 6.85
N LYS A 147 -30.33 12.31 7.40
CA LYS A 147 -30.90 13.63 7.17
C LYS A 147 -30.63 14.07 5.73
N LYS A 148 -31.67 14.55 5.05
CA LYS A 148 -31.55 15.16 3.72
C LYS A 148 -31.05 16.59 3.85
N ILE A 149 -29.96 16.92 3.14
CA ILE A 149 -29.34 18.24 3.14
C ILE A 149 -29.13 18.76 1.71
N ARG A 150 -29.03 20.08 1.55
CA ARG A 150 -28.62 20.70 0.30
C ARG A 150 -27.14 21.04 0.37
N ILE A 151 -26.37 20.58 -0.61
CA ILE A 151 -24.99 20.95 -0.82
C ILE A 151 -24.96 22.06 -1.87
N MET A 152 -24.43 23.20 -1.51
CA MET A 152 -24.30 24.35 -2.40
C MET A 152 -23.10 24.17 -3.31
N ALA A 153 -23.21 24.60 -4.56
CA ALA A 153 -22.09 24.65 -5.48
C ALA A 153 -20.92 25.44 -4.90
N ASN A 154 -19.74 24.86 -4.95
CA ASN A 154 -18.54 25.51 -4.43
C ASN A 154 -17.36 25.29 -5.39
N PRO A 155 -17.02 26.29 -6.23
CA PRO A 155 -15.86 26.19 -7.11
C PRO A 155 -14.50 26.41 -6.40
N TYR A 156 -14.51 26.68 -5.08
CA TYR A 156 -13.32 26.92 -4.25
C TYR A 156 -13.01 25.76 -3.32
N LEU A 157 -13.35 24.53 -3.74
CA LEU A 157 -12.98 23.33 -3.00
C LEU A 157 -11.46 23.14 -3.03
N THR A 158 -10.91 22.75 -1.89
CA THR A 158 -9.49 22.40 -1.71
C THR A 158 -9.38 21.17 -0.82
N GLU A 159 -8.23 20.52 -0.78
CA GLU A 159 -7.98 19.42 0.16
C GLU A 159 -8.07 19.85 1.63
N GLU A 160 -7.96 21.14 1.91
CA GLU A 160 -8.09 21.68 3.28
C GLU A 160 -9.54 21.74 3.73
N ASN A 161 -10.48 22.03 2.81
CA ASN A 161 -11.90 22.24 3.14
C ASN A 161 -12.83 21.10 2.72
N LEU A 162 -12.31 20.11 1.98
CA LEU A 162 -13.02 18.89 1.56
C LEU A 162 -12.21 17.65 1.89
N THR A 163 -12.75 16.81 2.74
CA THR A 163 -12.12 15.53 3.10
C THR A 163 -13.05 14.37 2.80
N PHE A 164 -12.47 13.19 2.61
CA PHE A 164 -13.22 11.98 2.34
C PHE A 164 -12.90 10.89 3.37
N THR A 165 -13.91 10.08 3.69
CA THR A 165 -13.77 8.83 4.44
C THR A 165 -14.38 7.69 3.64
N VAL A 166 -13.92 6.47 3.88
CA VAL A 166 -14.37 5.27 3.18
C VAL A 166 -15.04 4.30 4.13
N GLU A 167 -16.12 3.70 3.67
CA GLU A 167 -16.85 2.63 4.34
C GLU A 167 -17.01 1.45 3.36
N CYS A 168 -16.72 0.26 3.83
CA CYS A 168 -16.78 -0.93 3.00
C CYS A 168 -17.04 -2.16 3.87
N ASP A 169 -18.05 -2.95 3.50
CA ASP A 169 -18.46 -4.17 4.22
C ASP A 169 -17.70 -5.42 3.76
N ASP A 170 -16.80 -5.30 2.77
CA ASP A 170 -16.01 -6.43 2.29
C ASP A 170 -15.06 -6.92 3.39
N PRO A 171 -15.10 -8.20 3.80
CA PRO A 171 -14.16 -8.75 4.78
C PRO A 171 -12.68 -8.55 4.40
N TYR A 172 -12.39 -8.44 3.11
CA TYR A 172 -11.05 -8.13 2.63
C TYR A 172 -10.59 -6.73 3.08
N TRP A 173 -11.51 -5.76 3.08
CA TRP A 173 -11.21 -4.40 3.57
C TRP A 173 -10.81 -4.40 5.04
N ALA A 174 -11.51 -5.15 5.88
CA ALA A 174 -11.15 -5.28 7.30
C ALA A 174 -9.73 -5.85 7.50
N ARG A 175 -9.30 -6.81 6.66
CA ARG A 175 -7.92 -7.31 6.68
C ARG A 175 -6.90 -6.23 6.32
N LEU A 176 -7.15 -5.47 5.26
CA LEU A 176 -6.27 -4.37 4.86
C LEU A 176 -6.16 -3.31 5.97
N GLN A 177 -7.28 -2.96 6.61
CA GLN A 177 -7.29 -2.00 7.71
C GLN A 177 -6.61 -2.50 9.00
N SER A 178 -6.47 -3.80 9.18
CA SER A 178 -5.75 -4.38 10.33
C SER A 178 -4.23 -4.28 10.20
N ILE A 179 -3.71 -3.90 9.04
CA ILE A 179 -2.27 -3.74 8.79
C ILE A 179 -1.74 -2.54 9.58
N ARG A 180 -0.81 -2.80 10.50
CA ARG A 180 -0.15 -1.81 11.36
C ARG A 180 1.25 -1.43 10.91
N CYS A 181 1.84 -2.18 9.98
CA CYS A 181 3.13 -1.85 9.38
C CYS A 181 3.08 -0.49 8.69
N LYS A 182 4.11 0.33 8.91
CA LYS A 182 4.22 1.67 8.32
C LYS A 182 5.22 1.67 7.16
N TRP A 183 5.13 0.65 6.30
CA TRP A 183 6.06 0.49 5.19
C TRP A 183 5.60 1.28 3.97
N TYR A 184 6.56 1.98 3.37
CA TYR A 184 6.41 2.64 2.09
C TYR A 184 7.00 1.74 1.00
N ILE A 185 6.17 1.32 0.07
CA ILE A 185 6.53 0.43 -1.02
C ILE A 185 6.77 1.24 -2.28
N ALA A 186 7.90 0.98 -2.90
CA ALA A 186 8.28 1.49 -4.21
C ALA A 186 8.89 0.36 -5.04
N PHE A 187 9.09 0.61 -6.33
CA PHE A 187 9.69 -0.34 -7.25
C PHE A 187 11.00 0.26 -7.78
N GLY A 188 12.04 -0.54 -7.85
CA GLY A 188 13.37 -0.06 -8.14
C GLY A 188 14.00 -0.72 -9.35
N ARG A 189 14.68 0.11 -10.14
CA ARG A 189 15.60 -0.35 -11.16
C ARG A 189 17.00 -0.43 -10.55
N TYR A 190 17.53 -1.62 -10.41
CA TYR A 190 18.93 -1.79 -10.08
C TYR A 190 19.81 -1.58 -11.32
N SER A 191 21.04 -1.14 -11.11
CA SER A 191 21.95 -0.82 -12.19
C SER A 191 22.22 -2.02 -13.10
N ASP A 192 22.01 -1.86 -14.41
CA ASP A 192 22.34 -2.86 -15.42
C ASP A 192 23.87 -3.01 -15.61
N THR A 193 24.66 -2.09 -15.06
CA THR A 193 26.14 -2.03 -15.27
C THR A 193 26.94 -2.65 -14.15
N GLN A 194 26.30 -2.95 -13.02
CA GLN A 194 26.92 -3.59 -11.87
C GLN A 194 26.31 -4.97 -11.66
N ASP A 195 27.14 -5.99 -11.57
CA ASP A 195 26.77 -7.33 -11.19
C ASP A 195 25.55 -7.93 -11.92
N SER A 196 25.77 -9.00 -12.62
CA SER A 196 24.80 -9.72 -13.45
C SER A 196 23.52 -10.22 -12.74
N TRP A 197 23.40 -9.99 -11.43
CA TRP A 197 22.28 -10.42 -10.59
C TRP A 197 21.23 -9.31 -10.33
N LYS A 198 21.43 -8.10 -10.86
CA LYS A 198 20.44 -7.00 -10.80
C LYS A 198 19.85 -6.77 -12.19
N TYR A 199 18.55 -6.75 -12.27
CA TYR A 199 17.85 -6.64 -13.56
C TYR A 199 16.58 -5.79 -13.44
N LYS A 200 16.01 -5.43 -14.59
CA LYS A 200 14.77 -4.63 -14.66
C LYS A 200 13.57 -5.47 -14.29
N MET A 201 12.72 -4.98 -13.38
CA MET A 201 11.41 -5.56 -13.12
C MET A 201 10.50 -5.47 -14.34
N LYS A 202 9.55 -6.40 -14.43
CA LYS A 202 8.39 -6.33 -15.33
C LYS A 202 7.17 -5.83 -14.53
N ALA A 203 6.16 -5.32 -15.21
CA ALA A 203 4.90 -4.92 -14.57
C ALA A 203 4.23 -6.07 -13.78
N SER A 204 4.32 -7.31 -14.28
CA SER A 204 3.87 -8.49 -13.53
C SER A 204 4.58 -8.65 -12.19
N HIS A 205 5.90 -8.43 -12.14
CA HIS A 205 6.65 -8.50 -10.86
C HIS A 205 6.21 -7.39 -9.90
N THR A 206 5.88 -6.19 -10.38
CA THR A 206 5.41 -5.11 -9.51
C THR A 206 4.06 -5.43 -8.90
N ARG A 207 3.17 -6.08 -9.66
CA ARG A 207 1.87 -6.53 -9.13
C ARG A 207 2.03 -7.61 -8.05
N GLU A 208 2.91 -8.58 -8.28
CA GLU A 208 3.20 -9.61 -7.27
C GLU A 208 3.94 -9.03 -6.05
N ALA A 209 4.81 -8.03 -6.24
CA ALA A 209 5.44 -7.32 -5.13
C ALA A 209 4.40 -6.65 -4.21
N VAL A 210 3.32 -6.11 -4.77
CA VAL A 210 2.19 -5.58 -3.97
C VAL A 210 1.55 -6.69 -3.13
N ALA A 211 1.32 -7.87 -3.71
CA ALA A 211 0.75 -9.02 -3.01
C ALA A 211 1.66 -9.48 -1.85
N ILE A 212 2.96 -9.64 -2.13
CA ILE A 212 3.97 -10.00 -1.12
C ILE A 212 3.99 -8.97 0.01
N ALA A 213 4.05 -7.68 -0.32
CA ALA A 213 4.10 -6.61 0.67
C ALA A 213 2.85 -6.60 1.57
N LEU A 214 1.65 -6.77 1.02
CA LEU A 214 0.40 -6.81 1.77
C LEU A 214 0.33 -8.05 2.68
N ASN A 215 0.70 -9.23 2.17
CA ASN A 215 0.71 -10.47 2.95
C ASN A 215 1.70 -10.41 4.10
N MET A 216 2.95 -9.98 3.85
CA MET A 216 3.96 -9.81 4.89
C MET A 216 3.51 -8.82 5.96
N ALA A 217 3.03 -7.64 5.52
CA ALA A 217 2.60 -6.60 6.44
C ALA A 217 1.40 -7.03 7.30
N TYR A 218 0.46 -7.78 6.72
CA TYR A 218 -0.65 -8.38 7.46
C TYR A 218 -0.15 -9.41 8.48
N MET A 219 0.71 -10.35 8.06
CA MET A 219 1.28 -11.35 8.95
C MET A 219 1.94 -10.69 10.16
N PHE A 220 2.87 -9.74 9.95
CA PHE A 220 3.58 -9.06 11.02
C PHE A 220 2.66 -8.21 11.91
N SER A 221 1.52 -7.77 11.39
CA SER A 221 0.51 -7.03 12.15
C SER A 221 -0.44 -7.92 12.96
N SER A 222 -0.46 -9.23 12.68
CA SER A 222 -1.40 -10.18 13.28
C SER A 222 -1.03 -10.54 14.73
N GLU A 223 -2.05 -10.83 15.53
CA GLU A 223 -1.82 -11.37 16.89
C GLU A 223 -1.21 -12.79 16.82
N ARG A 224 -1.47 -13.55 15.73
CA ARG A 224 -0.83 -14.86 15.50
C ARG A 224 0.69 -14.74 15.43
N PHE A 225 1.21 -13.78 14.64
CA PHE A 225 2.66 -13.55 14.58
C PHE A 225 3.22 -13.08 15.92
N LYS A 226 2.55 -12.15 16.57
CA LYS A 226 2.98 -11.64 17.88
C LYS A 226 3.07 -12.75 18.91
N THR A 227 2.04 -13.59 19.02
CA THR A 227 2.04 -14.74 19.93
C THR A 227 3.18 -15.70 19.59
N ALA A 228 3.30 -16.11 18.31
CA ALA A 228 4.36 -16.99 17.87
C ALA A 228 5.76 -16.45 18.14
N LEU A 229 5.98 -15.13 17.94
CA LEU A 229 7.26 -14.48 18.24
C LEU A 229 7.63 -14.60 19.74
N TYR A 230 6.68 -14.33 20.64
CA TYR A 230 6.98 -14.40 22.08
C TYR A 230 7.14 -15.81 22.60
N GLU A 231 6.45 -16.79 22.04
CA GLU A 231 6.56 -18.20 22.39
C GLU A 231 7.76 -18.90 21.71
N PHE A 232 8.30 -18.34 20.65
CA PHE A 232 9.46 -18.91 19.93
C PHE A 232 10.70 -18.92 20.84
N GLY A 233 11.64 -19.79 20.53
CA GLY A 233 12.96 -19.83 21.18
C GLY A 233 13.74 -18.51 21.03
N PRO A 234 14.93 -18.43 21.61
CA PRO A 234 15.73 -17.21 21.55
C PRO A 234 16.16 -16.88 20.12
N LEU A 235 16.05 -15.61 19.75
CA LEU A 235 16.59 -15.04 18.52
C LEU A 235 17.94 -14.38 18.81
N HIS A 236 18.92 -14.61 17.94
CA HIS A 236 20.30 -14.18 18.15
C HIS A 236 20.78 -13.27 17.03
N SER A 237 21.37 -12.14 17.39
CA SER A 237 21.93 -11.16 16.44
C SER A 237 23.30 -11.54 15.91
N ASN A 238 24.01 -12.46 16.57
CA ASN A 238 25.36 -12.89 16.23
C ASN A 238 25.64 -14.33 16.65
N ASN A 239 26.81 -14.86 16.26
CA ASN A 239 27.22 -16.23 16.56
C ASN A 239 27.59 -16.45 18.04
N ASP A 240 27.82 -15.37 18.80
CA ASP A 240 28.02 -15.42 20.27
C ASP A 240 26.68 -15.54 21.03
N LYS A 241 25.57 -15.70 20.30
CA LYS A 241 24.22 -15.88 20.82
C LYS A 241 23.72 -14.69 21.69
N THR A 242 24.09 -13.47 21.29
CA THR A 242 23.48 -12.29 21.88
C THR A 242 22.00 -12.27 21.54
N GLU A 243 21.16 -12.38 22.55
CA GLU A 243 19.70 -12.43 22.40
C GLU A 243 19.13 -11.10 21.94
N ILE A 244 18.14 -11.19 21.08
CA ILE A 244 17.38 -10.05 20.57
C ILE A 244 16.17 -9.83 21.46
N ASP A 245 15.96 -8.59 21.90
CA ASP A 245 14.71 -8.18 22.54
C ASP A 245 13.56 -8.27 21.51
N LYS A 246 12.67 -9.21 21.71
CA LYS A 246 11.53 -9.48 20.82
C LYS A 246 10.54 -8.33 20.77
N THR A 247 10.42 -7.54 21.85
CA THR A 247 9.56 -6.35 21.85
C THR A 247 10.14 -5.26 20.96
N ALA A 248 11.44 -5.02 21.08
CA ALA A 248 12.14 -4.07 20.22
C ALA A 248 12.14 -4.54 18.76
N LEU A 249 12.32 -5.85 18.51
CA LEU A 249 12.24 -6.42 17.17
C LEU A 249 10.86 -6.22 16.54
N LEU A 250 9.79 -6.53 17.27
CA LEU A 250 8.42 -6.34 16.76
C LEU A 250 8.15 -4.85 16.46
N ALA A 251 8.56 -3.96 17.35
CA ALA A 251 8.44 -2.52 17.13
C ALA A 251 9.22 -2.08 15.89
N ASN A 252 10.44 -2.57 15.68
CA ASN A 252 11.26 -2.29 14.51
C ASN A 252 10.60 -2.79 13.22
N VAL A 253 10.06 -4.02 13.22
CA VAL A 253 9.36 -4.60 12.06
C VAL A 253 8.15 -3.76 11.67
N LEU A 254 7.36 -3.29 12.62
CA LEU A 254 6.15 -2.49 12.37
C LEU A 254 6.43 -1.02 12.01
N ASN A 255 7.65 -0.53 12.27
CA ASN A 255 7.99 0.89 12.15
C ASN A 255 8.13 1.35 10.69
N HIS A 256 8.28 2.65 10.52
CA HIS A 256 8.52 3.28 9.22
C HIS A 256 9.77 2.72 8.55
N ARG A 257 9.61 2.25 7.32
CA ARG A 257 10.71 1.90 6.40
C ARG A 257 10.27 2.00 4.95
N GLY A 258 11.21 2.33 4.08
CA GLY A 258 11.06 2.13 2.65
C GLY A 258 11.44 0.69 2.29
N LEU A 259 10.65 0.04 1.43
CA LEU A 259 11.02 -1.20 0.76
C LEU A 259 10.90 -0.97 -0.74
N THR A 260 12.05 -0.96 -1.41
CA THR A 260 12.12 -0.83 -2.86
C THR A 260 12.26 -2.22 -3.45
N PHE A 261 11.16 -2.75 -3.96
CA PHE A 261 11.15 -4.03 -4.63
C PHE A 261 11.93 -3.97 -5.93
N GLY A 262 12.74 -4.98 -6.19
CA GLY A 262 13.54 -5.10 -7.40
C GLY A 262 13.68 -6.54 -7.85
N TYR A 263 14.24 -6.75 -9.05
CA TYR A 263 14.40 -8.04 -9.66
C TYR A 263 15.88 -8.45 -9.69
N THR A 264 16.18 -9.67 -9.26
CA THR A 264 17.53 -10.26 -9.27
C THR A 264 17.59 -11.46 -10.21
N THR A 265 18.73 -11.74 -10.82
CA THR A 265 18.92 -12.88 -11.74
C THR A 265 20.04 -13.84 -11.33
N GLY A 266 21.03 -13.39 -10.61
CA GLY A 266 22.19 -14.21 -10.23
C GLY A 266 22.14 -14.75 -8.81
N VAL A 267 21.20 -14.25 -8.01
CA VAL A 267 20.94 -14.65 -6.62
C VAL A 267 19.44 -14.75 -6.39
N MET A 268 19.03 -15.49 -5.36
CA MET A 268 17.60 -15.62 -5.03
C MET A 268 17.01 -14.34 -4.46
N GLY A 269 17.81 -13.56 -3.74
CA GLY A 269 17.36 -12.30 -3.17
C GLY A 269 18.49 -11.32 -2.90
N LEU A 270 18.10 -10.10 -2.54
CA LEU A 270 18.99 -9.01 -2.14
C LEU A 270 18.26 -8.10 -1.17
N GLY A 271 18.64 -8.13 0.09
CA GLY A 271 18.06 -7.31 1.15
C GLY A 271 19.06 -6.34 1.78
N GLY A 272 18.55 -5.27 2.37
CA GLY A 272 19.34 -4.35 3.18
C GLY A 272 18.98 -2.88 2.97
N GLY A 273 18.85 -2.15 4.06
CA GLY A 273 18.33 -0.78 4.02
C GLY A 273 16.95 -0.73 3.38
N THR A 274 16.81 0.00 2.27
CA THR A 274 15.57 0.05 1.48
C THR A 274 15.52 -0.97 0.35
N THR A 275 16.63 -1.63 0.02
CA THR A 275 16.71 -2.62 -1.06
C THR A 275 15.98 -3.89 -0.67
N PHE A 276 15.03 -4.32 -1.50
CA PHE A 276 14.29 -5.59 -1.33
C PHE A 276 14.08 -6.25 -2.68
N GLY A 277 15.18 -6.85 -3.20
CA GLY A 277 15.22 -7.52 -4.50
C GLY A 277 14.98 -9.01 -4.37
N MET A 278 14.31 -9.61 -5.35
CA MET A 278 14.01 -11.04 -5.38
C MET A 278 14.11 -11.60 -6.79
N HIS A 279 14.45 -12.89 -6.89
CA HIS A 279 14.43 -13.64 -8.13
C HIS A 279 12.99 -13.84 -8.63
N GLU A 280 12.85 -14.10 -9.94
CA GLU A 280 11.53 -14.27 -10.59
C GLU A 280 10.67 -15.34 -9.90
N VAL A 281 11.27 -16.44 -9.45
CA VAL A 281 10.53 -17.51 -8.77
C VAL A 281 9.84 -17.03 -7.48
N CYS A 282 10.43 -16.08 -6.76
CA CYS A 282 9.78 -15.53 -5.56
C CYS A 282 8.51 -14.76 -5.90
N TYR A 283 8.49 -14.07 -7.03
CA TYR A 283 7.28 -13.39 -7.50
C TYR A 283 6.21 -14.36 -8.00
N LEU A 284 6.60 -15.44 -8.66
CA LEU A 284 5.65 -16.38 -9.26
C LEU A 284 5.08 -17.39 -8.25
N GLU A 285 5.84 -17.76 -7.23
CA GLU A 285 5.53 -18.89 -6.36
C GLU A 285 5.32 -18.51 -4.89
N HIS A 286 5.26 -17.21 -4.54
CA HIS A 286 5.07 -16.81 -3.14
C HIS A 286 3.71 -17.22 -2.55
N TYR A 287 2.76 -17.63 -3.38
CA TYR A 287 1.48 -18.21 -2.96
C TYR A 287 1.58 -19.71 -2.65
N ALA A 288 2.64 -20.37 -3.12
CA ALA A 288 2.84 -21.77 -2.85
C ALA A 288 3.18 -22.00 -1.38
N ASP A 289 2.75 -23.15 -0.85
CA ASP A 289 3.15 -23.58 0.49
C ASP A 289 4.61 -24.06 0.54
N ASP A 290 5.41 -23.68 -0.46
CA ASP A 290 6.82 -23.98 -0.54
C ASP A 290 7.61 -23.05 0.36
N LYS A 291 8.14 -23.64 1.44
CA LYS A 291 8.95 -22.91 2.42
C LYS A 291 10.22 -22.31 1.82
N SER A 292 10.78 -22.88 0.75
CA SER A 292 12.02 -22.39 0.16
C SER A 292 11.88 -20.98 -0.41
N ILE A 293 10.72 -20.65 -0.94
CA ILE A 293 10.43 -19.33 -1.50
C ILE A 293 10.21 -18.30 -0.39
N THR A 294 9.41 -18.63 0.60
CA THR A 294 9.15 -17.74 1.75
C THR A 294 10.41 -17.56 2.60
N GLU A 295 11.29 -18.57 2.69
CA GLU A 295 12.62 -18.46 3.31
C GLU A 295 13.43 -17.34 2.69
N THR A 296 13.50 -17.26 1.37
CA THR A 296 14.22 -16.17 0.67
C THR A 296 13.59 -14.81 1.03
N ILE A 297 12.28 -14.68 0.96
CA ILE A 297 11.58 -13.43 1.26
C ILE A 297 11.89 -12.96 2.69
N PHE A 298 11.81 -13.84 3.69
CA PHE A 298 12.07 -13.48 5.08
C PHE A 298 13.55 -13.30 5.41
N HIS A 299 14.43 -13.99 4.69
CA HIS A 299 15.87 -13.76 4.74
C HIS A 299 16.22 -12.33 4.32
N GLU A 300 15.75 -11.91 3.15
CA GLU A 300 16.02 -10.56 2.64
C GLU A 300 15.36 -9.49 3.51
N PHE A 301 14.18 -9.79 4.06
CA PHE A 301 13.55 -8.88 4.99
C PHE A 301 14.33 -8.73 6.30
N ALA A 302 14.97 -9.81 6.80
CA ALA A 302 15.84 -9.71 7.98
C ALA A 302 17.00 -8.72 7.75
N HIS A 303 17.56 -8.68 6.53
CA HIS A 303 18.53 -7.65 6.17
C HIS A 303 17.95 -6.23 6.19
N CYS A 304 16.71 -6.06 5.74
CA CYS A 304 16.01 -4.76 5.76
C CYS A 304 15.72 -4.28 7.20
N VAL A 305 15.64 -5.17 8.18
CA VAL A 305 15.49 -4.80 9.60
C VAL A 305 16.81 -4.75 10.36
N GLY A 306 17.95 -4.91 9.64
CA GLY A 306 19.28 -4.61 10.15
C GLY A 306 20.12 -5.82 10.57
N TYR A 307 19.74 -7.05 10.20
CA TYR A 307 20.49 -8.25 10.56
C TYR A 307 21.39 -8.74 9.42
N GLY A 308 22.61 -9.13 9.77
CA GLY A 308 23.59 -9.76 8.87
C GLY A 308 23.47 -11.29 8.90
N HIS A 309 24.46 -11.97 8.30
CA HIS A 309 24.48 -13.42 8.14
C HIS A 309 24.89 -14.21 9.41
N ALA A 310 25.13 -13.52 10.53
CA ALA A 310 25.45 -14.16 11.81
C ALA A 310 24.21 -14.41 12.66
N GLY A 311 24.29 -15.35 13.58
CA GLY A 311 23.17 -15.66 14.48
C GLY A 311 22.13 -16.58 13.86
N ASN A 312 20.83 -16.31 14.14
CA ASN A 312 19.72 -17.09 13.57
C ASN A 312 18.62 -16.23 12.95
N MET A 313 19.00 -15.04 12.46
CA MET A 313 18.03 -14.15 11.79
C MET A 313 17.98 -14.38 10.28
N THR A 314 19.04 -14.94 9.67
CA THR A 314 19.13 -15.16 8.22
C THR A 314 19.43 -16.62 7.87
N TYR A 315 20.56 -17.17 8.29
CA TYR A 315 20.97 -18.55 7.97
C TYR A 315 20.82 -19.54 9.14
N GLU A 316 20.21 -19.14 10.21
CA GLU A 316 19.94 -20.00 11.39
C GLU A 316 21.20 -20.73 11.93
N GLN A 317 22.36 -20.06 11.86
CA GLN A 317 23.64 -20.63 12.26
C GLN A 317 23.70 -21.05 13.74
N THR A 318 22.89 -20.46 14.56
CA THR A 318 22.82 -20.75 16.01
C THR A 318 21.57 -21.54 16.43
N GLY A 319 20.86 -22.12 15.46
CA GLY A 319 19.64 -22.92 15.63
C GLY A 319 18.43 -22.28 14.94
N PRO A 320 17.25 -22.92 15.02
CA PRO A 320 16.02 -22.38 14.45
C PRO A 320 15.80 -20.92 14.85
N GLY A 321 15.39 -20.08 13.92
CA GLY A 321 15.34 -18.65 14.16
C GLY A 321 14.21 -17.93 13.42
N TRP A 322 14.53 -16.74 12.96
CA TRP A 322 13.58 -15.83 12.32
C TRP A 322 12.87 -16.42 11.11
N ILE A 323 13.63 -17.10 10.22
CA ILE A 323 13.06 -17.68 9.00
C ILE A 323 12.07 -18.78 9.34
N THR A 324 12.46 -19.71 10.23
CA THR A 324 11.54 -20.76 10.73
C THR A 324 10.29 -20.18 11.36
N LEU A 325 10.43 -19.15 12.21
CA LEU A 325 9.30 -18.47 12.82
C LEU A 325 8.35 -17.86 11.76
N CYS A 326 8.90 -17.06 10.86
CA CYS A 326 8.12 -16.38 9.83
C CYS A 326 7.42 -17.36 8.90
N ASN A 327 8.14 -18.40 8.41
CA ASN A 327 7.56 -19.41 7.55
C ASN A 327 6.43 -20.17 8.21
N ASN A 328 6.58 -20.58 9.46
CA ASN A 328 5.54 -21.32 10.16
C ASN A 328 4.26 -20.48 10.29
N VAL A 329 4.39 -19.19 10.59
CA VAL A 329 3.21 -18.30 10.71
C VAL A 329 2.61 -17.99 9.35
N TYR A 330 3.44 -17.72 8.33
CA TYR A 330 2.97 -17.39 6.98
C TYR A 330 2.21 -18.55 6.35
N VAL A 331 2.77 -19.75 6.39
CA VAL A 331 2.13 -20.96 5.87
C VAL A 331 0.83 -21.27 6.62
N ALA A 332 0.81 -21.13 7.95
CA ALA A 332 -0.42 -21.33 8.72
C ALA A 332 -1.53 -20.33 8.32
N LEU A 333 -1.18 -19.05 8.15
CA LEU A 333 -2.13 -18.03 7.67
C LEU A 333 -2.61 -18.30 6.24
N SER A 334 -1.72 -18.83 5.38
CA SER A 334 -2.05 -19.19 4.00
C SER A 334 -3.05 -20.35 3.97
N LEU A 335 -2.77 -21.44 4.68
CA LEU A 335 -3.63 -22.62 4.76
C LEU A 335 -5.02 -22.30 5.34
N ASP A 336 -5.07 -21.43 6.34
CA ASP A 336 -6.31 -20.97 6.96
C ASP A 336 -7.03 -19.90 6.11
N LYS A 337 -6.47 -19.50 4.96
CA LYS A 337 -7.00 -18.43 4.08
C LYS A 337 -7.20 -17.09 4.80
N GLU A 338 -6.35 -16.81 5.75
CA GLU A 338 -6.37 -15.55 6.49
C GLU A 338 -5.55 -14.45 5.83
N LEU A 339 -4.53 -14.80 5.01
CA LEU A 339 -3.76 -13.79 4.28
C LEU A 339 -4.66 -12.91 3.41
N PRO A 340 -4.35 -11.61 3.23
CA PRO A 340 -5.10 -10.74 2.34
C PRO A 340 -5.15 -11.25 0.91
N VAL A 341 -4.04 -11.80 0.43
CA VAL A 341 -3.90 -12.30 -0.94
C VAL A 341 -3.50 -13.77 -0.90
N TYR A 342 -4.24 -14.62 -1.59
CA TYR A 342 -4.02 -16.08 -1.67
C TYR A 342 -4.56 -16.63 -3.00
#